data_2ef17a252f38e6347eb58bf25b965235
#
_entry.id   2ef17a252f38e6347eb58bf25b965235
#
_cell.length_a   1.000
_cell.length_b   1.000
_cell.length_c   1.000
_cell.angle_alpha   90.00
_cell.angle_beta   90.00
_cell.angle_gamma   90.00
#
_symmetry.space_group_name_H-M   'P 1'
#
loop_
_entity.id
_entity.type
_entity.pdbx_description
1 polymer ?
#
loop_
_entity_poly.entity_id
_entity_poly.type
_entity_poly.pdbx_seq_one_letter_code
_entity_poly.pdbx_strand_id
1 'polypeptide(L)'
;MSPILSRLFYFGMIVLLGSCAGKNAFISKSILKDEYLKKIASNPDHEVQIIYTQVNKKDNSFKSFTYNVDNNKYFYPASTVKMPVAILALQRLNEINASGTDIKRSDDMLTAAFKAKQTPSFTDTTTTSGKPNVERFIEKIFAVSDNNAYNRLYELLGQDYINQTLRAKGVFTNSVINHRLDITGLDAEDNRNTNNIRFFRDNKILYDKPEEYAKNIWKHQATNAIRGVGYINSKDSLVNQPFDFTGKNFYTLKDMEGTLQRIIFPEFFPPAQRFDIKDGDYAFLKKCMSDLPKSYSFYKNNPEYYDSYVKFFMFGDSKDAIPDDIKIYNKVGTAYGYLIDCAYIENTTKDIGFFLTAVIHVNKNKIYNDGKYEYNEIGLPFMAKLGKAVYDYELSRMK
;
A
#
# COMPACT_ATOMS: atom_id res chain seq x y z
N MET A 1 -52.34 21.40 -39.41
CA MET A 1 -51.96 21.15 -38.01
C MET A 1 -50.46 20.86 -38.02
N SER A 2 -49.74 21.70 -37.30
CA SER A 2 -48.30 21.93 -37.37
C SER A 2 -47.45 20.80 -36.76
N PRO A 3 -46.26 20.47 -37.28
CA PRO A 3 -45.27 19.66 -36.66
C PRO A 3 -44.20 20.56 -36.03
N ILE A 4 -44.24 20.75 -34.70
CA ILE A 4 -43.13 21.30 -33.90
C ILE A 4 -42.96 20.33 -32.76
N LEU A 5 -41.84 19.55 -32.76
CA LEU A 5 -41.11 19.01 -31.63
C LEU A 5 -40.06 17.97 -32.08
N SER A 6 -38.90 18.40 -32.50
CA SER A 6 -37.69 17.59 -32.53
C SER A 6 -36.43 18.43 -32.74
N ARG A 7 -36.04 19.19 -31.72
CA ARG A 7 -34.69 19.78 -31.66
C ARG A 7 -34.42 20.18 -30.21
N LEU A 8 -33.97 19.26 -29.39
CA LEU A 8 -33.30 19.53 -28.10
C LEU A 8 -32.84 18.21 -27.48
N PHE A 9 -31.81 17.61 -28.01
CA PHE A 9 -31.02 16.59 -27.30
C PHE A 9 -29.67 16.34 -28.03
N TYR A 10 -28.83 17.36 -28.11
CA TYR A 10 -27.41 17.18 -28.51
C TYR A 10 -26.55 18.31 -27.93
N PHE A 11 -26.48 18.37 -26.59
CA PHE A 11 -25.52 19.30 -25.91
C PHE A 11 -25.18 18.80 -24.51
N GLY A 12 -24.83 17.54 -24.34
CA GLY A 12 -24.50 16.99 -23.03
C GLY A 12 -23.29 16.06 -22.95
N MET A 13 -22.55 15.83 -24.04
CA MET A 13 -21.55 14.75 -24.06
C MET A 13 -20.10 15.18 -24.35
N ILE A 14 -19.79 16.45 -24.34
CA ILE A 14 -18.42 16.93 -24.68
C ILE A 14 -17.59 17.36 -23.46
N VAL A 15 -18.18 17.49 -22.27
CA VAL A 15 -17.46 18.05 -21.10
C VAL A 15 -16.63 17.01 -20.32
N LEU A 16 -16.85 15.72 -20.48
CA LEU A 16 -16.15 14.68 -19.68
C LEU A 16 -14.80 14.20 -20.26
N LEU A 17 -14.54 14.40 -21.53
CA LEU A 17 -13.28 13.98 -22.16
C LEU A 17 -12.12 14.99 -21.94
N GLY A 18 -12.42 16.26 -21.72
CA GLY A 18 -11.40 17.30 -21.51
C GLY A 18 -10.69 17.24 -20.16
N SER A 19 -11.30 16.63 -19.12
CA SER A 19 -10.72 16.59 -17.76
C SER A 19 -9.58 15.59 -17.62
N CYS A 20 -9.64 14.44 -18.29
CA CYS A 20 -8.57 13.42 -18.20
C CYS A 20 -7.35 13.80 -19.03
N ALA A 21 -7.55 14.34 -20.24
CA ALA A 21 -6.44 14.78 -21.10
C ALA A 21 -5.63 15.92 -20.45
N GLY A 22 -6.29 16.85 -19.75
CA GLY A 22 -5.63 17.94 -19.05
C GLY A 22 -4.77 17.50 -17.86
N LYS A 23 -5.20 16.48 -17.13
CA LYS A 23 -4.46 15.94 -15.95
C LYS A 23 -3.21 15.16 -16.37
N ASN A 24 -3.27 14.35 -17.41
CA ASN A 24 -2.11 13.68 -17.99
C ASN A 24 -1.10 14.68 -18.56
N ALA A 25 -1.57 15.72 -19.24
CA ALA A 25 -0.72 16.75 -19.81
C ALA A 25 0.07 17.53 -18.75
N PHE A 26 -0.49 17.73 -17.56
CA PHE A 26 0.20 18.41 -16.47
C PHE A 26 1.45 17.65 -16.03
N ILE A 27 1.34 16.35 -15.68
CA ILE A 27 2.50 15.55 -15.23
C ILE A 27 3.57 15.51 -16.32
N SER A 28 3.18 15.25 -17.58
CA SER A 28 4.12 15.21 -18.70
C SER A 28 4.87 16.52 -18.91
N LYS A 29 4.19 17.69 -18.80
CA LYS A 29 4.78 19.01 -19.06
C LYS A 29 5.51 19.60 -17.85
N SER A 30 5.08 19.28 -16.63
CA SER A 30 5.58 19.95 -15.42
C SER A 30 6.53 19.10 -14.58
N ILE A 31 6.36 17.78 -14.57
CA ILE A 31 7.12 16.85 -13.75
C ILE A 31 8.11 16.02 -14.58
N LEU A 32 7.63 15.36 -15.65
CA LEU A 32 8.46 14.50 -16.50
C LEU A 32 9.28 15.30 -17.52
N LYS A 33 9.97 16.38 -17.08
CA LYS A 33 10.79 17.24 -17.94
C LYS A 33 12.18 16.64 -18.21
N ASP A 34 12.73 15.92 -17.23
CA ASP A 34 13.99 15.21 -17.35
C ASP A 34 13.88 14.13 -18.43
N GLU A 35 14.88 14.05 -19.33
CA GLU A 35 14.84 13.10 -20.46
C GLU A 35 14.80 11.65 -20.02
N TYR A 36 15.46 11.31 -18.90
CA TYR A 36 15.41 9.95 -18.34
C TYR A 36 14.00 9.63 -17.85
N LEU A 37 13.38 10.51 -17.04
CA LEU A 37 12.02 10.33 -16.57
C LEU A 37 11.04 10.18 -17.72
N LYS A 38 11.15 11.06 -18.72
CA LYS A 38 10.31 11.03 -19.92
C LYS A 38 10.47 9.72 -20.70
N LYS A 39 11.72 9.29 -20.94
CA LYS A 39 12.04 8.04 -21.64
C LYS A 39 11.45 6.83 -20.94
N ILE A 40 11.65 6.72 -19.62
CA ILE A 40 11.14 5.59 -18.85
C ILE A 40 9.61 5.61 -18.79
N ALA A 41 9.01 6.77 -18.46
CA ALA A 41 7.55 6.86 -18.31
C ALA A 41 6.80 6.62 -19.62
N SER A 42 7.37 6.98 -20.78
CA SER A 42 6.76 6.77 -22.09
C SER A 42 6.96 5.37 -22.68
N ASN A 43 7.85 4.57 -22.11
CA ASN A 43 8.05 3.21 -22.55
C ASN A 43 6.90 2.30 -22.05
N PRO A 44 6.09 1.72 -22.95
CA PRO A 44 4.93 0.90 -22.56
C PRO A 44 5.29 -0.36 -21.77
N ASP A 45 6.52 -0.90 -21.92
CA ASP A 45 6.97 -2.07 -21.16
C ASP A 45 7.12 -1.77 -19.66
N HIS A 46 7.34 -0.50 -19.28
CA HIS A 46 7.45 -0.09 -17.88
C HIS A 46 6.10 0.17 -17.21
N GLU A 47 5.01 0.25 -17.96
CA GLU A 47 3.64 0.39 -17.45
C GLU A 47 3.48 1.46 -16.35
N VAL A 48 4.23 2.55 -16.46
CA VAL A 48 4.28 3.61 -15.46
C VAL A 48 2.91 4.25 -15.27
N GLN A 49 2.45 4.30 -14.02
CA GLN A 49 1.29 5.06 -13.59
C GLN A 49 1.71 5.98 -12.43
N ILE A 50 1.23 7.23 -12.42
CA ILE A 50 1.58 8.23 -11.40
C ILE A 50 0.33 8.99 -10.98
N ILE A 51 0.17 9.21 -9.67
CA ILE A 51 -0.74 10.20 -9.09
C ILE A 51 0.12 11.17 -8.27
N TYR A 52 -0.01 12.45 -8.57
CA TYR A 52 0.52 13.54 -7.77
C TYR A 52 -0.65 14.38 -7.25
N THR A 53 -0.70 14.62 -5.94
CA THR A 53 -1.80 15.32 -5.31
C THR A 53 -1.31 16.44 -4.39
N GLN A 54 -1.76 17.64 -4.68
CA GLN A 54 -1.59 18.85 -3.87
C GLN A 54 -2.61 18.86 -2.74
N VAL A 55 -2.17 19.30 -1.56
CA VAL A 55 -3.01 19.44 -0.37
C VAL A 55 -3.38 20.91 -0.18
N ASN A 56 -4.66 21.22 -0.10
CA ASN A 56 -5.15 22.52 0.30
C ASN A 56 -5.72 22.45 1.72
N LYS A 57 -4.89 22.80 2.70
CA LYS A 57 -5.26 22.77 4.13
C LYS A 57 -6.34 23.83 4.48
N LYS A 58 -6.48 24.92 3.67
CA LYS A 58 -7.47 25.97 3.93
C LYS A 58 -8.89 25.51 3.63
N ASP A 59 -9.05 24.72 2.56
CA ASP A 59 -10.35 24.27 2.07
C ASP A 59 -10.58 22.77 2.38
N ASN A 60 -9.67 22.11 3.13
CA ASN A 60 -9.70 20.68 3.41
C ASN A 60 -9.91 19.85 2.13
N SER A 61 -9.13 20.13 1.10
CA SER A 61 -9.34 19.53 -0.22
C SER A 61 -8.03 19.06 -0.87
N PHE A 62 -8.20 18.17 -1.85
CA PHE A 62 -7.11 17.59 -2.63
C PHE A 62 -7.27 17.95 -4.12
N LYS A 63 -6.15 18.29 -4.78
CA LYS A 63 -6.10 18.48 -6.22
C LYS A 63 -5.12 17.49 -6.85
N SER A 64 -5.67 16.46 -7.49
CA SER A 64 -4.87 15.36 -8.05
C SER A 64 -4.64 15.52 -9.56
N PHE A 65 -3.43 15.17 -9.97
CA PHE A 65 -2.98 15.04 -11.35
C PHE A 65 -2.54 13.59 -11.58
N THR A 66 -2.83 13.04 -12.76
CA THR A 66 -2.57 11.62 -13.05
C THR A 66 -1.77 11.47 -14.35
N TYR A 67 -1.02 10.38 -14.43
CA TYR A 67 -0.35 9.94 -15.65
C TYR A 67 -0.59 8.45 -15.85
N ASN A 68 -1.22 8.08 -16.96
CA ASN A 68 -1.56 6.70 -17.36
C ASN A 68 -2.31 5.87 -16.30
N VAL A 69 -2.96 6.48 -15.31
CA VAL A 69 -3.65 5.75 -14.25
C VAL A 69 -4.87 5.03 -14.82
N ASP A 70 -4.87 3.70 -14.68
CA ASP A 70 -5.98 2.83 -15.04
C ASP A 70 -6.31 1.88 -13.87
N ASN A 71 -7.47 2.12 -13.24
CA ASN A 71 -7.93 1.31 -12.10
C ASN A 71 -8.41 -0.09 -12.50
N ASN A 72 -8.51 -0.38 -13.79
CA ASN A 72 -8.92 -1.69 -14.29
C ASN A 72 -7.73 -2.51 -14.79
N LYS A 73 -6.57 -1.91 -15.00
CA LYS A 73 -5.36 -2.62 -15.44
C LYS A 73 -4.63 -3.23 -14.25
N TYR A 74 -4.39 -4.53 -14.32
CA TYR A 74 -3.68 -5.26 -13.26
C TYR A 74 -2.21 -4.82 -13.14
N PHE A 75 -1.78 -4.62 -11.92
CA PHE A 75 -0.40 -4.72 -11.46
C PHE A 75 -0.40 -5.38 -10.07
N TYR A 76 0.66 -6.11 -9.75
CA TYR A 76 0.75 -6.75 -8.43
C TYR A 76 1.13 -5.70 -7.38
N PRO A 77 0.30 -5.51 -6.32
CA PRO A 77 0.52 -4.43 -5.36
C PRO A 77 1.65 -4.69 -4.36
N ALA A 78 2.18 -5.90 -4.34
CA ALA A 78 3.25 -6.32 -3.44
C ALA A 78 2.96 -5.92 -1.97
N SER A 79 3.92 -5.35 -1.28
CA SER A 79 3.81 -5.00 0.14
C SER A 79 2.97 -3.75 0.44
N THR A 80 2.41 -3.05 -0.56
CA THR A 80 1.53 -1.89 -0.30
C THR A 80 0.22 -2.28 0.40
N VAL A 81 -0.23 -3.53 0.24
CA VAL A 81 -1.40 -4.10 0.94
C VAL A 81 -1.26 -4.12 2.46
N LYS A 82 -0.04 -3.96 2.98
CA LYS A 82 0.24 -3.94 4.42
C LYS A 82 -0.29 -2.68 5.10
N MET A 83 -0.37 -1.56 4.37
CA MET A 83 -0.86 -0.29 4.91
C MET A 83 -2.33 -0.37 5.35
N PRO A 84 -3.30 -0.78 4.52
CA PRO A 84 -4.69 -0.91 4.95
C PRO A 84 -4.88 -1.98 6.03
N VAL A 85 -4.09 -3.05 6.02
CA VAL A 85 -4.17 -4.10 7.06
C VAL A 85 -3.67 -3.58 8.41
N ALA A 86 -2.62 -2.78 8.43
CA ALA A 86 -2.10 -2.19 9.68
C ALA A 86 -3.11 -1.26 10.35
N ILE A 87 -3.77 -0.35 9.60
CA ILE A 87 -4.77 0.54 10.19
C ILE A 87 -6.04 -0.20 10.60
N LEU A 88 -6.46 -1.19 9.81
CA LEU A 88 -7.62 -2.02 10.18
C LEU A 88 -7.37 -2.86 11.43
N ALA A 89 -6.13 -3.28 11.70
CA ALA A 89 -5.80 -3.98 12.94
C ALA A 89 -6.05 -3.08 14.18
N LEU A 90 -5.68 -1.79 14.12
CA LEU A 90 -5.99 -0.81 15.17
C LEU A 90 -7.50 -0.58 15.30
N GLN A 91 -8.21 -0.42 14.18
CA GLN A 91 -9.68 -0.31 14.20
C GLN A 91 -10.33 -1.56 14.82
N ARG A 92 -9.84 -2.76 14.49
CA ARG A 92 -10.37 -4.00 15.04
C ARG A 92 -10.20 -4.09 16.56
N LEU A 93 -9.05 -3.64 17.10
CA LEU A 93 -8.86 -3.55 18.56
C LEU A 93 -9.87 -2.57 19.19
N ASN A 94 -10.12 -1.44 18.54
CA ASN A 94 -11.10 -0.46 19.02
C ASN A 94 -12.53 -1.06 19.05
N GLU A 95 -12.92 -1.78 17.99
CA GLU A 95 -14.21 -2.47 17.91
C GLU A 95 -14.37 -3.56 18.99
N ILE A 96 -13.32 -4.36 19.22
CA ILE A 96 -13.31 -5.39 20.29
C ILE A 96 -13.46 -4.70 21.64
N ASN A 97 -12.78 -3.59 21.88
CA ASN A 97 -12.86 -2.84 23.12
C ASN A 97 -14.25 -2.19 23.36
N ALA A 98 -14.98 -1.85 22.29
CA ALA A 98 -16.35 -1.35 22.41
C ALA A 98 -17.31 -2.40 22.99
N SER A 99 -16.96 -3.70 22.97
CA SER A 99 -17.75 -4.77 23.59
C SER A 99 -17.39 -5.05 25.06
N GLY A 100 -16.58 -4.19 25.69
CA GLY A 100 -16.28 -4.23 27.12
C GLY A 100 -14.93 -4.85 27.48
N THR A 101 -14.03 -5.06 26.50
CA THR A 101 -12.63 -5.43 26.76
C THR A 101 -11.75 -4.17 26.86
N ASP A 102 -10.48 -4.32 27.27
CA ASP A 102 -9.48 -3.26 27.32
C ASP A 102 -8.15 -3.75 26.73
N ILE A 103 -8.16 -4.15 25.46
CA ILE A 103 -6.96 -4.59 24.75
C ILE A 103 -6.17 -3.37 24.30
N LYS A 104 -4.88 -3.34 24.64
CA LYS A 104 -3.90 -2.37 24.13
C LYS A 104 -3.14 -2.99 22.97
N ARG A 105 -2.68 -2.17 22.02
CA ARG A 105 -1.87 -2.66 20.89
C ARG A 105 -0.55 -3.33 21.35
N SER A 106 -0.08 -3.00 22.57
CA SER A 106 1.12 -3.57 23.20
C SER A 106 0.86 -4.86 23.97
N ASP A 107 -0.40 -5.29 24.13
CA ASP A 107 -0.71 -6.56 24.78
C ASP A 107 -0.27 -7.75 23.92
N ASP A 108 0.15 -8.83 24.56
CA ASP A 108 0.61 -10.04 23.90
C ASP A 108 -0.47 -10.60 22.98
N MET A 109 -0.14 -10.86 21.72
CA MET A 109 -1.01 -11.46 20.72
C MET A 109 -0.44 -12.81 20.27
N LEU A 110 -0.95 -13.89 20.80
CA LEU A 110 -0.49 -15.25 20.47
C LEU A 110 -1.36 -15.85 19.38
N THR A 111 -0.72 -16.38 18.34
CA THR A 111 -1.40 -17.03 17.21
C THR A 111 -1.14 -18.53 17.25
N ALA A 112 -2.18 -19.34 17.35
CA ALA A 112 -2.09 -20.80 17.29
C ALA A 112 -2.21 -21.32 15.83
N ALA A 113 -1.84 -22.58 15.62
CA ALA A 113 -1.94 -23.24 14.31
C ALA A 113 -2.61 -24.61 14.52
N PHE A 114 -3.77 -24.82 13.90
CA PHE A 114 -4.55 -26.04 13.99
C PHE A 114 -4.75 -26.76 12.67
N LYS A 115 -4.54 -26.07 11.55
CA LYS A 115 -4.67 -26.62 10.20
C LYS A 115 -3.30 -26.77 9.54
N ALA A 116 -3.21 -27.71 8.62
CA ALA A 116 -2.03 -27.83 7.77
C ALA A 116 -1.70 -26.49 7.11
N LYS A 117 -0.41 -26.17 6.96
CA LYS A 117 0.13 -24.92 6.39
C LYS A 117 -0.09 -23.65 7.24
N GLN A 118 -0.84 -23.70 8.33
CA GLN A 118 -0.84 -22.62 9.32
C GLN A 118 0.47 -22.63 10.11
N THR A 119 0.95 -21.45 10.49
CA THR A 119 2.14 -21.31 11.34
C THR A 119 1.78 -20.60 12.64
N PRO A 120 2.27 -21.07 13.81
CA PRO A 120 2.05 -20.40 15.07
C PRO A 120 2.97 -19.18 15.23
N SER A 121 2.61 -18.27 16.15
CA SER A 121 3.46 -17.15 16.57
C SER A 121 3.30 -16.95 18.07
N PHE A 122 4.31 -17.38 18.85
CA PHE A 122 4.31 -17.35 20.31
C PHE A 122 5.44 -16.52 20.90
N THR A 123 6.48 -16.22 20.10
CA THR A 123 7.67 -15.50 20.57
C THR A 123 8.05 -14.37 19.64
N ASP A 124 8.51 -13.26 20.22
CA ASP A 124 9.12 -12.14 19.51
C ASP A 124 10.17 -11.48 20.40
N THR A 125 11.43 -11.77 20.16
CA THR A 125 12.57 -11.27 20.97
C THR A 125 12.76 -9.75 20.85
N THR A 126 12.04 -9.09 19.96
CA THR A 126 12.10 -7.63 19.79
C THR A 126 11.15 -6.87 20.72
N THR A 127 10.25 -7.57 21.41
CA THR A 127 9.34 -6.99 22.40
C THR A 127 9.88 -7.16 23.82
N THR A 128 9.42 -6.37 24.78
CA THR A 128 9.82 -6.46 26.18
C THR A 128 9.30 -7.72 26.85
N SER A 129 8.10 -8.19 26.48
CA SER A 129 7.51 -9.43 27.01
C SER A 129 8.10 -10.70 26.40
N GLY A 130 8.90 -10.58 25.32
CA GLY A 130 9.35 -11.73 24.52
C GLY A 130 8.23 -12.37 23.69
N LYS A 131 7.04 -11.76 23.63
CA LYS A 131 5.88 -12.26 22.90
C LYS A 131 5.42 -11.23 21.85
N PRO A 132 4.84 -11.68 20.71
CA PRO A 132 4.37 -10.78 19.66
C PRO A 132 3.18 -9.92 20.10
N ASN A 133 3.03 -8.74 19.51
CA ASN A 133 1.89 -7.85 19.71
C ASN A 133 1.61 -7.00 18.45
N VAL A 134 0.43 -6.38 18.41
CA VAL A 134 -0.01 -5.58 17.25
C VAL A 134 0.90 -4.38 17.03
N GLU A 135 1.36 -3.71 18.08
CA GLU A 135 2.28 -2.57 18.02
C GLU A 135 3.56 -2.93 17.26
N ARG A 136 4.21 -4.03 17.68
CA ARG A 136 5.46 -4.49 17.08
C ARG A 136 5.27 -4.96 15.64
N PHE A 137 4.15 -5.59 15.32
CA PHE A 137 3.85 -5.97 13.95
C PHE A 137 3.71 -4.74 13.03
N ILE A 138 3.03 -3.68 13.49
CA ILE A 138 2.91 -2.43 12.71
C ILE A 138 4.27 -1.75 12.53
N GLU A 139 5.10 -1.66 13.58
CA GLU A 139 6.45 -1.14 13.48
C GLU A 139 7.29 -1.89 12.44
N LYS A 140 7.30 -3.23 12.48
CA LYS A 140 8.02 -4.07 11.50
C LYS A 140 7.50 -3.89 10.07
N ILE A 141 6.18 -3.74 9.89
CA ILE A 141 5.57 -3.49 8.58
C ILE A 141 6.10 -2.21 7.94
N PHE A 142 6.21 -1.13 8.70
CA PHE A 142 6.64 0.15 8.14
C PHE A 142 8.15 0.32 8.13
N ALA A 143 8.87 -0.24 9.10
CA ALA A 143 10.33 -0.11 9.18
C ALA A 143 11.06 -0.91 8.09
N VAL A 144 10.67 -2.17 7.84
CA VAL A 144 11.38 -3.08 6.91
C VAL A 144 10.44 -3.87 6.02
N SER A 145 9.16 -3.54 6.00
CA SER A 145 8.17 -4.25 5.17
C SER A 145 8.02 -5.74 5.50
N ASP A 146 8.05 -6.11 6.78
CA ASP A 146 8.01 -7.49 7.25
C ASP A 146 6.76 -8.25 6.79
N ASN A 147 6.95 -9.42 6.17
CA ASN A 147 5.87 -10.25 5.63
C ASN A 147 5.16 -11.04 6.72
N ASN A 148 5.90 -11.54 7.72
CA ASN A 148 5.31 -12.29 8.82
C ASN A 148 4.40 -11.40 9.68
N ALA A 149 4.84 -10.17 9.98
CA ALA A 149 4.03 -9.19 10.70
C ALA A 149 2.70 -8.89 9.98
N TYR A 150 2.74 -8.70 8.66
CA TYR A 150 1.52 -8.56 7.85
C TYR A 150 0.63 -9.80 7.95
N ASN A 151 1.20 -11.00 7.82
CA ASN A 151 0.42 -12.23 7.84
C ASN A 151 -0.31 -12.41 9.18
N ARG A 152 0.32 -12.03 10.32
CA ARG A 152 -0.34 -12.07 11.64
C ARG A 152 -1.51 -11.09 11.74
N LEU A 153 -1.36 -9.88 11.21
CA LEU A 153 -2.45 -8.92 11.18
C LEU A 153 -3.56 -9.32 10.19
N TYR A 154 -3.19 -9.91 9.04
CA TYR A 154 -4.18 -10.49 8.13
C TYR A 154 -5.01 -11.60 8.79
N GLU A 155 -4.39 -12.45 9.59
CA GLU A 155 -5.06 -13.53 10.36
C GLU A 155 -5.96 -12.99 11.47
N LEU A 156 -5.58 -11.86 12.09
CA LEU A 156 -6.44 -11.15 13.05
C LEU A 156 -7.73 -10.65 12.39
N LEU A 157 -7.65 -10.18 11.17
CA LEU A 157 -8.75 -9.52 10.48
C LEU A 157 -9.62 -10.49 9.64
N GLY A 158 -8.98 -11.36 8.86
CA GLY A 158 -9.63 -12.20 7.84
C GLY A 158 -10.04 -11.42 6.58
N GLN A 159 -10.22 -12.17 5.48
CA GLN A 159 -10.54 -11.58 4.17
C GLN A 159 -11.85 -10.79 4.15
N ASP A 160 -12.89 -11.32 4.79
CA ASP A 160 -14.21 -10.69 4.76
C ASP A 160 -14.17 -9.33 5.45
N TYR A 161 -13.59 -9.25 6.64
CA TYR A 161 -13.46 -8.01 7.38
C TYR A 161 -12.67 -6.96 6.61
N ILE A 162 -11.49 -7.34 6.06
CA ILE A 162 -10.62 -6.43 5.30
C ILE A 162 -11.39 -5.81 4.13
N ASN A 163 -11.96 -6.66 3.26
CA ASN A 163 -12.56 -6.18 2.02
C ASN A 163 -13.91 -5.47 2.24
N GLN A 164 -14.75 -5.96 3.16
CA GLN A 164 -16.03 -5.33 3.49
C GLN A 164 -15.83 -3.95 4.14
N THR A 165 -14.93 -3.84 5.12
CA THR A 165 -14.68 -2.58 5.82
C THR A 165 -14.11 -1.51 4.90
N LEU A 166 -13.12 -1.87 4.05
CA LEU A 166 -12.53 -0.90 3.11
C LEU A 166 -13.52 -0.46 2.02
N ARG A 167 -14.43 -1.34 1.59
CA ARG A 167 -15.53 -0.96 0.67
C ARG A 167 -16.55 -0.07 1.36
N ALA A 168 -17.00 -0.42 2.56
CA ALA A 168 -17.97 0.37 3.32
C ALA A 168 -17.47 1.80 3.60
N LYS A 169 -16.16 1.97 3.82
CA LYS A 169 -15.53 3.29 3.99
C LYS A 169 -15.25 4.03 2.66
N GLY A 170 -15.61 3.45 1.51
CA GLY A 170 -15.34 4.04 0.19
C GLY A 170 -13.84 4.14 -0.12
N VAL A 171 -13.02 3.29 0.48
CA VAL A 171 -11.58 3.17 0.19
C VAL A 171 -11.38 2.26 -1.02
N PHE A 172 -11.96 1.04 -0.98
CA PHE A 172 -11.85 0.09 -2.08
C PHE A 172 -12.98 0.29 -3.11
N THR A 173 -12.57 0.58 -4.33
CA THR A 173 -13.45 0.58 -5.51
C THR A 173 -13.31 -0.73 -6.29
N ASN A 174 -12.11 -1.04 -6.77
CA ASN A 174 -11.80 -2.25 -7.52
C ASN A 174 -10.78 -3.16 -6.81
N SER A 175 -10.21 -2.70 -5.70
CA SER A 175 -9.16 -3.42 -4.97
C SER A 175 -9.69 -4.63 -4.22
N VAL A 176 -8.81 -5.62 -4.04
CA VAL A 176 -9.06 -6.85 -3.28
C VAL A 176 -7.78 -7.28 -2.56
N ILE A 177 -7.89 -7.60 -1.27
CA ILE A 177 -6.83 -8.23 -0.49
C ILE A 177 -7.33 -9.61 -0.07
N ASN A 178 -6.72 -10.67 -0.61
CA ASN A 178 -7.23 -12.03 -0.47
C ASN A 178 -6.18 -13.09 -0.14
N HIS A 179 -4.91 -12.71 0.05
CA HIS A 179 -3.89 -13.69 0.42
C HIS A 179 -2.78 -13.11 1.29
N ARG A 180 -2.15 -14.00 2.07
CA ARG A 180 -0.92 -13.77 2.81
C ARG A 180 0.25 -13.58 1.84
N LEU A 181 1.33 -13.00 2.34
CA LEU A 181 2.53 -12.73 1.55
C LEU A 181 3.66 -13.71 1.93
N ASP A 182 4.45 -14.11 0.93
CA ASP A 182 5.68 -14.88 1.12
C ASP A 182 5.51 -16.18 1.93
N ILE A 183 4.43 -16.90 1.67
CA ILE A 183 4.21 -18.24 2.22
C ILE A 183 4.07 -19.22 1.06
N THR A 184 5.03 -20.12 0.95
CA THR A 184 5.02 -21.15 -0.09
C THR A 184 3.91 -22.17 0.15
N GLY A 185 3.21 -22.55 -0.91
CA GLY A 185 2.25 -23.66 -0.90
C GLY A 185 0.86 -23.32 -0.37
N LEU A 186 0.56 -22.06 0.01
CA LEU A 186 -0.81 -21.63 0.29
C LEU A 186 -1.56 -21.42 -1.04
N ASP A 187 -2.73 -22.03 -1.14
CA ASP A 187 -3.67 -21.78 -2.23
C ASP A 187 -4.74 -20.74 -1.83
N ALA A 188 -5.70 -20.52 -2.71
CA ALA A 188 -6.78 -19.55 -2.46
C ALA A 188 -7.68 -19.99 -1.29
N GLU A 189 -7.88 -21.28 -1.11
CA GLU A 189 -8.69 -21.83 -0.03
C GLU A 189 -7.99 -21.73 1.33
N ASP A 190 -6.68 -22.02 1.40
CA ASP A 190 -5.87 -21.85 2.59
C ASP A 190 -5.90 -20.40 3.10
N ASN A 191 -5.92 -19.43 2.17
CA ASN A 191 -5.95 -18.00 2.52
C ASN A 191 -7.30 -17.53 3.07
N ARG A 192 -8.39 -18.29 2.91
CA ARG A 192 -9.71 -18.00 3.50
C ARG A 192 -9.79 -18.38 4.98
N ASN A 193 -8.90 -19.24 5.45
CA ASN A 193 -8.84 -19.65 6.84
C ASN A 193 -7.93 -18.72 7.65
N THR A 194 -8.41 -18.29 8.82
CA THR A 194 -7.58 -17.59 9.81
C THR A 194 -7.21 -18.49 10.96
N ASN A 195 -6.19 -18.11 11.73
CA ASN A 195 -5.76 -18.82 12.92
C ASN A 195 -6.61 -18.40 14.14
N ASN A 196 -6.63 -19.24 15.18
CA ASN A 196 -7.05 -18.79 16.51
C ASN A 196 -6.02 -17.82 17.08
N ILE A 197 -6.49 -16.72 17.64
CA ILE A 197 -5.65 -15.67 18.21
C ILE A 197 -6.15 -15.32 19.60
N ARG A 198 -5.22 -15.26 20.57
CA ARG A 198 -5.51 -14.85 21.94
C ARG A 198 -4.70 -13.64 22.34
N PHE A 199 -5.37 -12.70 22.99
CA PHE A 199 -4.72 -11.56 23.63
C PHE A 199 -4.56 -11.80 25.12
N PHE A 200 -3.38 -11.43 25.65
CA PHE A 200 -3.03 -11.63 27.05
C PHE A 200 -2.43 -10.34 27.64
N ARG A 201 -2.69 -10.11 28.92
CA ARG A 201 -1.98 -9.17 29.77
C ARG A 201 -1.76 -9.85 31.13
N ASP A 202 -0.53 -9.85 31.63
CA ASP A 202 -0.17 -10.46 32.91
C ASP A 202 -0.66 -11.94 33.05
N ASN A 203 -0.49 -12.71 31.98
CA ASN A 203 -0.93 -14.11 31.82
C ASN A 203 -2.47 -14.32 31.89
N LYS A 204 -3.28 -13.27 31.91
CA LYS A 204 -4.74 -13.36 31.81
C LYS A 204 -5.18 -13.21 30.37
N ILE A 205 -6.09 -14.07 29.93
CA ILE A 205 -6.74 -13.95 28.62
C ILE A 205 -7.67 -12.73 28.67
N LEU A 206 -7.45 -11.76 27.78
CA LEU A 206 -8.32 -10.61 27.57
C LEU A 206 -9.37 -10.90 26.50
N TYR A 207 -8.98 -11.64 25.46
CA TYR A 207 -9.84 -11.95 24.33
C TYR A 207 -9.36 -13.22 23.62
N ASP A 208 -10.30 -14.04 23.17
CA ASP A 208 -10.05 -15.26 22.38
C ASP A 208 -10.82 -15.13 21.08
N LYS A 209 -10.09 -14.95 19.96
CA LYS A 209 -10.65 -14.95 18.61
C LYS A 209 -10.53 -16.38 18.07
N PRO A 210 -11.66 -17.07 17.80
CA PRO A 210 -11.62 -18.38 17.16
C PRO A 210 -11.05 -18.28 15.75
N GLU A 211 -10.67 -19.41 15.19
CA GLU A 211 -10.40 -19.51 13.75
C GLU A 211 -11.68 -19.18 12.98
N GLU A 212 -11.49 -18.53 11.83
CA GLU A 212 -12.58 -18.11 10.95
C GLU A 212 -12.31 -18.57 9.53
N TYR A 213 -13.38 -18.79 8.80
CA TYR A 213 -13.36 -19.07 7.38
C TYR A 213 -14.15 -18.00 6.63
N ALA A 214 -13.50 -17.32 5.69
CA ALA A 214 -14.13 -16.26 4.90
C ALA A 214 -15.28 -16.85 4.04
N LYS A 215 -16.48 -16.28 4.20
CA LYS A 215 -17.69 -16.74 3.50
C LYS A 215 -17.72 -16.28 2.04
N ASN A 216 -17.14 -15.10 1.77
CA ASN A 216 -17.12 -14.52 0.44
C ASN A 216 -15.89 -14.98 -0.35
N ILE A 217 -16.02 -15.03 -1.67
CA ILE A 217 -14.91 -15.25 -2.60
C ILE A 217 -14.47 -13.89 -3.12
N TRP A 218 -13.32 -13.43 -2.67
CA TRP A 218 -12.75 -12.16 -3.06
C TRP A 218 -11.81 -12.31 -4.24
N LYS A 219 -12.28 -11.86 -5.43
CA LYS A 219 -11.49 -11.83 -6.67
C LYS A 219 -11.61 -10.45 -7.31
N HIS A 220 -10.51 -9.95 -7.87
CA HIS A 220 -10.54 -8.74 -8.67
C HIS A 220 -11.04 -9.01 -10.09
N GLN A 221 -11.49 -7.94 -10.77
CA GLN A 221 -11.92 -7.94 -12.17
C GLN A 221 -10.92 -7.20 -13.08
N ALA A 222 -9.69 -7.04 -12.63
CA ALA A 222 -8.68 -6.30 -13.38
C ALA A 222 -8.33 -7.02 -14.68
N THR A 223 -8.18 -6.25 -15.73
CA THR A 223 -7.74 -6.72 -17.05
C THR A 223 -6.24 -6.99 -17.05
N ASN A 224 -5.76 -7.78 -18.00
CA ASN A 224 -4.34 -8.04 -18.17
C ASN A 224 -3.67 -8.70 -16.95
N ALA A 225 -4.37 -9.63 -16.28
CA ALA A 225 -3.88 -10.36 -15.13
C ALA A 225 -3.12 -11.66 -15.49
N ILE A 226 -3.14 -12.09 -16.75
CA ILE A 226 -2.33 -13.20 -17.27
C ILE A 226 -1.15 -12.60 -18.01
N ARG A 227 0.09 -12.84 -17.54
CA ARG A 227 1.23 -12.00 -17.88
C ARG A 227 2.53 -12.78 -18.12
N GLY A 228 3.40 -12.17 -18.95
CA GLY A 228 4.73 -12.68 -19.24
C GLY A 228 4.74 -13.84 -20.22
N VAL A 229 5.90 -14.48 -20.34
CA VAL A 229 6.12 -15.63 -21.23
C VAL A 229 6.49 -16.90 -20.46
N GLY A 230 6.84 -16.76 -19.17
CA GLY A 230 7.21 -17.86 -18.29
C GLY A 230 7.30 -17.47 -16.83
N TYR A 231 7.48 -18.46 -15.97
CA TYR A 231 7.74 -18.26 -14.56
C TYR A 231 8.50 -19.43 -13.94
N ILE A 232 9.20 -19.17 -12.85
CA ILE A 232 9.80 -20.24 -12.03
C ILE A 232 8.75 -20.72 -11.02
N ASN A 233 8.49 -22.02 -11.02
CA ASN A 233 7.53 -22.63 -10.10
C ASN A 233 8.16 -22.96 -8.73
N SER A 234 7.37 -23.52 -7.80
CA SER A 234 7.83 -23.90 -6.45
C SER A 234 8.86 -25.06 -6.41
N LYS A 235 9.18 -25.68 -7.56
CA LYS A 235 10.20 -26.70 -7.71
C LYS A 235 11.43 -26.17 -8.47
N ASP A 236 11.62 -24.84 -8.50
CA ASP A 236 12.69 -24.14 -9.22
C ASP A 236 12.79 -24.47 -10.71
N SER A 237 11.68 -24.85 -11.33
CA SER A 237 11.62 -25.21 -12.74
C SER A 237 10.93 -24.12 -13.56
N LEU A 238 11.49 -23.82 -14.75
CA LEU A 238 10.88 -22.88 -15.69
C LEU A 238 9.62 -23.51 -16.31
N VAL A 239 8.52 -22.79 -16.20
CA VAL A 239 7.26 -23.09 -16.87
C VAL A 239 7.07 -22.08 -18.00
N ASN A 240 7.09 -22.54 -19.25
CA ASN A 240 6.93 -21.71 -20.45
C ASN A 240 5.45 -21.39 -20.73
N GLN A 241 4.80 -20.72 -19.78
CA GLN A 241 3.42 -20.25 -19.85
C GLN A 241 3.30 -18.91 -19.12
N PRO A 242 2.39 -18.01 -19.51
CA PRO A 242 2.14 -16.79 -18.75
C PRO A 242 1.79 -17.09 -17.29
N PHE A 243 2.23 -16.21 -16.40
CA PHE A 243 1.86 -16.28 -14.98
C PHE A 243 0.45 -15.72 -14.76
N ASP A 244 -0.37 -16.46 -14.03
CA ASP A 244 -1.75 -16.08 -13.72
C ASP A 244 -1.83 -15.35 -12.37
N PHE A 245 -2.17 -14.05 -12.43
CA PHE A 245 -2.39 -13.20 -11.26
C PHE A 245 -3.88 -13.06 -10.88
N THR A 246 -4.82 -13.72 -11.55
CA THR A 246 -6.28 -13.53 -11.32
C THR A 246 -6.72 -13.84 -9.90
N GLY A 247 -6.02 -14.72 -9.19
CA GLY A 247 -6.23 -15.07 -7.79
C GLY A 247 -5.42 -14.27 -6.78
N LYS A 248 -4.63 -13.28 -7.22
CA LYS A 248 -3.70 -12.54 -6.35
C LYS A 248 -4.34 -11.26 -5.80
N ASN A 249 -3.67 -10.63 -4.84
CA ASN A 249 -4.04 -9.30 -4.37
C ASN A 249 -4.05 -8.30 -5.53
N PHE A 250 -4.97 -7.34 -5.48
CA PHE A 250 -5.03 -6.19 -6.36
C PHE A 250 -5.33 -4.93 -5.55
N TYR A 251 -4.56 -3.88 -5.76
CA TYR A 251 -4.72 -2.63 -5.03
C TYR A 251 -4.39 -1.48 -5.96
N THR A 252 -5.42 -0.74 -6.41
CA THR A 252 -5.25 0.35 -7.38
C THR A 252 -4.50 1.52 -6.78
N LEU A 253 -3.79 2.31 -7.60
CA LEU A 253 -3.09 3.50 -7.10
C LEU A 253 -4.05 4.50 -6.44
N LYS A 254 -5.28 4.65 -6.95
CA LYS A 254 -6.28 5.53 -6.34
C LYS A 254 -6.71 5.05 -4.96
N ASP A 255 -6.95 3.75 -4.81
CA ASP A 255 -7.36 3.19 -3.52
C ASP A 255 -6.20 3.24 -2.52
N MET A 256 -4.94 3.07 -2.98
CA MET A 256 -3.73 3.25 -2.16
C MET A 256 -3.63 4.68 -1.62
N GLU A 257 -3.66 5.66 -2.51
CA GLU A 257 -3.58 7.06 -2.12
C GLU A 257 -4.76 7.48 -1.26
N GLY A 258 -5.98 7.01 -1.59
CA GLY A 258 -7.17 7.25 -0.78
C GLY A 258 -7.10 6.68 0.63
N THR A 259 -6.40 5.53 0.82
CA THR A 259 -6.09 4.99 2.15
C THR A 259 -5.14 5.93 2.89
N LEU A 260 -4.04 6.31 2.24
CA LEU A 260 -3.02 7.18 2.85
C LEU A 260 -3.58 8.56 3.19
N GLN A 261 -4.41 9.16 2.33
CA GLN A 261 -5.08 10.44 2.59
C GLN A 261 -5.93 10.39 3.87
N ARG A 262 -6.67 9.28 4.11
CA ARG A 262 -7.47 9.11 5.34
C ARG A 262 -6.62 8.87 6.59
N ILE A 263 -5.39 8.42 6.44
CA ILE A 263 -4.43 8.29 7.55
C ILE A 263 -3.83 9.66 7.89
N ILE A 264 -3.42 10.42 6.87
CA ILE A 264 -2.70 11.69 7.08
C ILE A 264 -3.65 12.83 7.45
N PHE A 265 -4.79 12.94 6.76
CA PHE A 265 -5.80 14.00 6.93
C PHE A 265 -7.21 13.39 7.12
N PRO A 266 -7.45 12.65 8.21
CA PRO A 266 -8.76 12.06 8.44
C PRO A 266 -9.88 13.11 8.49
N GLU A 267 -9.58 14.32 8.95
CA GLU A 267 -10.52 15.44 9.07
C GLU A 267 -11.06 15.93 7.72
N PHE A 268 -10.38 15.65 6.59
CA PHE A 268 -10.86 16.01 5.25
C PHE A 268 -11.97 15.08 4.74
N PHE A 269 -12.30 14.04 5.48
CA PHE A 269 -13.31 13.06 5.09
C PHE A 269 -14.52 13.07 6.03
N PRO A 270 -15.73 12.77 5.52
CA PRO A 270 -16.89 12.55 6.37
C PRO A 270 -16.63 11.46 7.41
N PRO A 271 -17.22 11.52 8.63
CA PRO A 271 -16.96 10.55 9.69
C PRO A 271 -17.12 9.08 9.25
N ALA A 272 -18.14 8.76 8.45
CA ALA A 272 -18.37 7.39 7.94
C ALA A 272 -17.23 6.85 7.06
N GLN A 273 -16.43 7.71 6.45
CA GLN A 273 -15.30 7.34 5.59
C GLN A 273 -13.96 7.33 6.32
N ARG A 274 -13.90 7.76 7.58
CA ARG A 274 -12.69 7.71 8.42
C ARG A 274 -12.50 6.31 8.98
N PHE A 275 -11.28 5.98 9.31
CA PHE A 275 -11.02 4.80 10.13
C PHE A 275 -11.41 5.08 11.58
N ASP A 276 -12.09 4.13 12.22
CA ASP A 276 -12.54 4.26 13.60
C ASP A 276 -11.43 3.87 14.57
N ILE A 277 -10.46 4.76 14.71
CA ILE A 277 -9.32 4.64 15.63
C ILE A 277 -9.11 5.93 16.42
N LYS A 278 -8.45 5.83 17.58
CA LYS A 278 -8.18 6.95 18.47
C LYS A 278 -7.08 7.86 17.90
N ASP A 279 -7.06 9.13 18.29
CA ASP A 279 -6.02 10.10 17.88
C ASP A 279 -4.59 9.58 18.17
N GLY A 280 -4.41 8.91 19.33
CA GLY A 280 -3.14 8.28 19.68
C GLY A 280 -2.70 7.16 18.75
N ASP A 281 -3.66 6.45 18.11
CA ASP A 281 -3.36 5.42 17.12
C ASP A 281 -3.06 6.03 15.74
N TYR A 282 -3.72 7.13 15.36
CA TYR A 282 -3.32 7.93 14.19
C TYR A 282 -1.89 8.45 14.33
N ALA A 283 -1.55 9.03 15.51
CA ALA A 283 -0.21 9.54 15.78
C ALA A 283 0.84 8.42 15.73
N PHE A 284 0.55 7.27 16.34
CA PHE A 284 1.42 6.09 16.31
C PHE A 284 1.64 5.60 14.87
N LEU A 285 0.57 5.47 14.08
CA LEU A 285 0.66 5.00 12.70
C LEU A 285 1.49 5.95 11.83
N LYS A 286 1.23 7.28 11.93
CA LYS A 286 2.03 8.30 11.23
C LYS A 286 3.49 8.23 11.63
N LYS A 287 3.79 8.06 12.93
CA LYS A 287 5.16 7.87 13.40
C LYS A 287 5.81 6.65 12.74
N CYS A 288 5.17 5.47 12.78
CA CYS A 288 5.72 4.26 12.16
C CYS A 288 5.94 4.43 10.65
N MET A 289 5.03 5.13 9.95
CA MET A 289 5.14 5.38 8.51
C MET A 289 6.29 6.31 8.14
N SER A 290 6.66 7.25 9.00
CA SER A 290 7.75 8.20 8.76
C SER A 290 9.08 7.79 9.38
N ASP A 291 9.08 6.92 10.37
CA ASP A 291 10.30 6.41 10.99
C ASP A 291 11.21 5.70 9.98
N LEU A 292 12.50 5.73 10.27
CA LEU A 292 13.52 5.01 9.51
C LEU A 292 13.91 3.73 10.28
N PRO A 293 14.44 2.70 9.63
CA PRO A 293 14.84 1.46 10.31
C PRO A 293 15.76 1.71 11.52
N LYS A 294 16.69 2.67 11.42
CA LYS A 294 17.59 3.06 12.52
C LYS A 294 16.88 3.60 13.77
N SER A 295 15.62 4.01 13.68
CA SER A 295 14.81 4.48 14.81
C SER A 295 14.45 3.35 15.79
N TYR A 296 14.56 2.11 15.34
CA TYR A 296 14.21 0.93 16.11
C TYR A 296 15.45 0.19 16.60
N SER A 297 15.58 -0.01 17.92
CA SER A 297 16.74 -0.65 18.54
C SER A 297 17.06 -2.03 17.98
N PHE A 298 16.04 -2.76 17.51
CA PHE A 298 16.17 -4.10 16.95
C PHE A 298 16.57 -4.10 15.46
N TYR A 299 16.62 -2.94 14.77
CA TYR A 299 17.10 -2.81 13.40
C TYR A 299 18.32 -1.89 13.24
N LYS A 300 18.55 -0.96 14.17
CA LYS A 300 19.54 0.13 14.03
C LYS A 300 20.97 -0.31 13.73
N ASN A 301 21.35 -1.53 14.09
CA ASN A 301 22.70 -2.05 13.88
C ASN A 301 22.80 -2.99 12.67
N ASN A 302 21.70 -3.19 11.91
CA ASN A 302 21.74 -4.00 10.70
C ASN A 302 22.07 -3.12 9.48
N PRO A 303 23.25 -3.31 8.84
CA PRO A 303 23.68 -2.50 7.71
C PRO A 303 22.82 -2.66 6.45
N GLU A 304 22.00 -3.71 6.39
CA GLU A 304 21.05 -3.92 5.29
C GLU A 304 19.89 -2.92 5.35
N TYR A 305 19.55 -2.40 6.55
CA TYR A 305 18.42 -1.51 6.76
C TYR A 305 18.87 -0.04 6.86
N TYR A 306 19.31 0.51 5.73
CA TYR A 306 19.69 1.92 5.62
C TYR A 306 18.46 2.85 5.55
N ASP A 307 18.63 4.16 5.66
CA ASP A 307 17.52 5.13 5.78
C ASP A 307 16.49 5.02 4.65
N SER A 308 16.95 4.86 3.40
CA SER A 308 16.07 4.78 2.22
C SER A 308 15.58 3.36 1.91
N TYR A 309 15.84 2.36 2.77
CA TYR A 309 15.47 0.95 2.53
C TYR A 309 14.01 0.77 2.12
N VAL A 310 13.10 1.55 2.72
CA VAL A 310 11.66 1.58 2.40
C VAL A 310 11.18 3.00 2.02
N LYS A 311 12.05 3.87 1.48
CA LYS A 311 11.74 5.23 1.04
C LYS A 311 12.23 5.41 -0.39
N PHE A 312 11.40 4.99 -1.38
CA PHE A 312 11.86 4.96 -2.77
C PHE A 312 11.83 6.33 -3.44
N PHE A 313 10.80 7.14 -3.15
CA PHE A 313 10.77 8.52 -3.64
C PHE A 313 11.90 9.35 -3.02
N MET A 314 12.54 10.15 -3.84
CA MET A 314 13.66 11.06 -3.53
C MET A 314 14.98 10.37 -3.18
N PHE A 315 14.97 9.19 -2.53
CA PHE A 315 16.17 8.59 -1.93
C PHE A 315 16.43 7.13 -2.31
N GLY A 316 15.56 6.50 -3.11
CA GLY A 316 15.68 5.08 -3.45
C GLY A 316 16.95 4.70 -4.25
N ASP A 317 17.63 5.67 -4.85
CA ASP A 317 18.88 5.50 -5.59
C ASP A 317 20.14 5.75 -4.73
N SER A 318 20.00 6.03 -3.43
CA SER A 318 21.11 6.31 -2.50
C SER A 318 20.90 5.58 -1.17
N LYS A 319 22.03 5.29 -0.49
CA LYS A 319 22.07 4.82 0.90
C LYS A 319 22.43 5.95 1.89
N ASP A 320 22.52 7.17 1.41
CA ASP A 320 22.85 8.33 2.26
C ASP A 320 21.73 8.59 3.27
N ALA A 321 22.07 9.32 4.33
CA ALA A 321 21.09 9.72 5.34
C ALA A 321 20.03 10.65 4.75
N ILE A 322 18.76 10.40 5.10
CA ILE A 322 17.64 11.27 4.74
C ILE A 322 17.71 12.51 5.67
N PRO A 323 17.63 13.75 5.13
CA PRO A 323 17.61 14.97 5.92
C PRO A 323 16.45 15.00 6.93
N ASP A 324 16.70 15.50 8.13
CA ASP A 324 15.74 15.49 9.24
C ASP A 324 14.48 16.34 8.97
N ASP A 325 14.59 17.35 8.10
CA ASP A 325 13.47 18.20 7.69
C ASP A 325 12.57 17.56 6.62
N ILE A 326 12.96 16.43 6.06
CA ILE A 326 12.14 15.65 5.12
C ILE A 326 11.48 14.46 5.86
N LYS A 327 10.17 14.43 5.86
CA LYS A 327 9.38 13.29 6.38
C LYS A 327 8.61 12.63 5.24
N ILE A 328 8.75 11.31 5.15
CA ILE A 328 8.09 10.49 4.12
C ILE A 328 7.21 9.46 4.83
N TYR A 329 5.90 9.70 4.82
CA TYR A 329 4.89 8.79 5.35
C TYR A 329 4.43 7.89 4.23
N ASN A 330 4.92 6.65 4.19
CA ASN A 330 4.70 5.82 3.01
C ASN A 330 4.55 4.32 3.29
N LYS A 331 4.15 3.62 2.24
CA LYS A 331 4.32 2.17 2.14
C LYS A 331 4.77 1.79 0.74
N VAL A 332 5.90 1.12 0.68
CA VAL A 332 6.47 0.58 -0.56
C VAL A 332 5.99 -0.84 -0.86
N GLY A 333 6.13 -1.24 -2.11
CA GLY A 333 5.94 -2.61 -2.56
C GLY A 333 6.94 -3.00 -3.65
N THR A 334 7.53 -4.20 -3.53
CA THR A 334 8.48 -4.74 -4.52
C THR A 334 8.24 -6.23 -4.68
N ALA A 335 7.77 -6.67 -5.83
CA ALA A 335 7.65 -8.07 -6.20
C ALA A 335 7.32 -8.22 -7.69
N TYR A 336 7.73 -9.32 -8.30
CA TYR A 336 7.38 -9.67 -9.68
C TYR A 336 7.74 -8.61 -10.73
N GLY A 337 8.82 -7.86 -10.52
CA GLY A 337 9.20 -6.75 -11.37
C GLY A 337 8.43 -5.46 -11.13
N TYR A 338 7.41 -5.43 -10.28
CA TYR A 338 6.73 -4.21 -9.87
C TYR A 338 7.46 -3.53 -8.74
N LEU A 339 7.65 -2.22 -8.85
CA LEU A 339 8.13 -1.33 -7.81
C LEU A 339 7.09 -0.23 -7.61
N ILE A 340 6.64 -0.05 -6.37
CA ILE A 340 5.55 0.85 -6.01
C ILE A 340 5.95 1.65 -4.78
N ASP A 341 5.61 2.93 -4.75
CA ASP A 341 5.60 3.72 -3.53
C ASP A 341 4.32 4.58 -3.48
N CYS A 342 3.71 4.65 -2.31
CA CYS A 342 2.56 5.50 -2.02
C CYS A 342 2.93 6.33 -0.78
N ALA A 343 3.16 7.63 -0.98
CA ALA A 343 3.76 8.50 0.01
C ALA A 343 3.00 9.83 0.17
N TYR A 344 2.96 10.34 1.40
CA TYR A 344 2.86 11.75 1.71
C TYR A 344 4.25 12.24 2.10
N ILE A 345 4.73 13.24 1.43
CA ILE A 345 6.07 13.81 1.63
C ILE A 345 5.91 15.23 2.11
N GLU A 346 6.56 15.56 3.22
CA GLU A 346 6.60 16.93 3.72
C GLU A 346 8.03 17.40 4.03
N ASN A 347 8.25 18.69 3.84
CA ASN A 347 9.40 19.38 4.41
C ASN A 347 8.91 20.23 5.59
N THR A 348 9.35 19.90 6.79
CA THR A 348 8.86 20.50 8.04
C THR A 348 9.30 21.94 8.24
N THR A 349 10.32 22.42 7.50
CA THR A 349 10.85 23.79 7.59
C THR A 349 10.34 24.70 6.48
N LYS A 350 9.74 24.16 5.39
CA LYS A 350 9.38 24.92 4.19
C LYS A 350 7.88 24.90 3.87
N ASP A 351 7.02 24.42 4.78
CA ASP A 351 5.56 24.27 4.55
C ASP A 351 5.20 23.60 3.21
N ILE A 352 6.01 22.61 2.80
CA ILE A 352 5.75 21.77 1.64
C ILE A 352 5.10 20.49 2.11
N GLY A 353 4.00 20.09 1.45
CA GLY A 353 3.35 18.81 1.71
C GLY A 353 2.53 18.36 0.51
N PHE A 354 2.79 17.15 0.00
CA PHE A 354 2.10 16.57 -1.16
C PHE A 354 2.03 15.06 -1.10
N PHE A 355 1.06 14.49 -1.79
CA PHE A 355 1.02 13.04 -2.04
C PHE A 355 1.65 12.72 -3.39
N LEU A 356 2.37 11.61 -3.43
CA LEU A 356 2.88 11.01 -4.64
C LEU A 356 2.71 9.49 -4.55
N THR A 357 2.07 8.91 -5.57
CA THR A 357 1.85 7.47 -5.67
C THR A 357 2.22 7.04 -7.08
N ALA A 358 3.12 6.07 -7.21
CA ALA A 358 3.53 5.58 -8.52
C ALA A 358 3.82 4.08 -8.52
N VAL A 359 3.64 3.47 -9.69
CA VAL A 359 4.08 2.12 -10.01
C VAL A 359 4.90 2.14 -11.28
N ILE A 360 5.95 1.31 -11.30
CA ILE A 360 6.74 0.97 -12.49
C ILE A 360 6.93 -0.54 -12.55
N HIS A 361 6.93 -1.11 -13.75
CA HIS A 361 7.25 -2.51 -14.02
C HIS A 361 8.62 -2.63 -14.69
N VAL A 362 9.50 -3.43 -14.12
CA VAL A 362 10.87 -3.68 -14.60
C VAL A 362 11.14 -5.18 -14.61
N ASN A 363 10.74 -5.82 -15.71
CA ASN A 363 10.87 -7.26 -15.97
C ASN A 363 11.15 -7.48 -17.47
N LYS A 364 12.36 -7.18 -17.89
CA LYS A 364 12.75 -7.17 -19.30
C LYS A 364 12.60 -8.54 -19.97
N ASN A 365 12.91 -9.63 -19.27
CA ASN A 365 12.84 -10.97 -19.82
C ASN A 365 11.42 -11.57 -19.77
N LYS A 366 10.47 -10.89 -19.13
CA LYS A 366 9.05 -11.31 -18.99
C LYS A 366 8.87 -12.68 -18.32
N ILE A 367 9.85 -13.11 -17.51
CA ILE A 367 9.79 -14.31 -16.68
C ILE A 367 9.54 -13.89 -15.23
N TYR A 368 8.54 -14.49 -14.59
CA TYR A 368 8.21 -14.20 -13.19
C TYR A 368 8.86 -15.20 -12.24
N ASN A 369 9.14 -14.78 -11.01
CA ASN A 369 9.80 -15.58 -9.95
C ASN A 369 11.23 -16.03 -10.26
N ASP A 370 11.91 -15.45 -11.25
CA ASP A 370 13.31 -15.80 -11.57
C ASP A 370 14.33 -14.92 -10.84
N GLY A 371 13.86 -13.92 -10.07
CA GLY A 371 14.72 -12.98 -9.33
C GLY A 371 15.49 -11.98 -10.20
N LYS A 372 15.23 -11.92 -11.49
CA LYS A 372 15.97 -11.08 -12.45
C LYS A 372 15.13 -9.86 -12.85
N TYR A 373 15.09 -8.87 -12.01
CA TYR A 373 14.34 -7.64 -12.22
C TYR A 373 15.25 -6.42 -12.14
N GLU A 374 15.08 -5.44 -13.02
CA GLU A 374 15.92 -4.25 -13.13
C GLU A 374 15.56 -3.20 -12.05
N TYR A 375 15.36 -3.64 -10.79
CA TYR A 375 14.99 -2.74 -9.68
C TYR A 375 16.06 -1.68 -9.43
N ASN A 376 17.32 -2.08 -9.36
CA ASN A 376 18.43 -1.18 -9.03
C ASN A 376 18.86 -0.32 -10.22
N GLU A 377 18.75 -0.84 -11.44
CA GLU A 377 19.22 -0.18 -12.67
C GLU A 377 18.20 0.82 -13.20
N ILE A 378 16.89 0.54 -13.01
CA ILE A 378 15.80 1.33 -13.61
C ILE A 378 14.79 1.77 -12.55
N GLY A 379 14.28 0.84 -11.76
CA GLY A 379 13.13 1.09 -10.87
C GLY A 379 13.39 2.12 -9.79
N LEU A 380 14.40 1.88 -8.95
CA LEU A 380 14.77 2.77 -7.84
C LEU A 380 15.27 4.14 -8.34
N PRO A 381 16.16 4.23 -9.38
CA PRO A 381 16.53 5.52 -9.96
C PRO A 381 15.33 6.30 -10.51
N PHE A 382 14.36 5.63 -11.14
CA PHE A 382 13.14 6.29 -11.61
C PHE A 382 12.32 6.87 -10.47
N MET A 383 12.06 6.08 -9.40
CA MET A 383 11.30 6.53 -8.23
C MET A 383 11.99 7.70 -7.53
N ALA A 384 13.31 7.61 -7.32
CA ALA A 384 14.07 8.67 -6.67
C ALA A 384 14.02 9.99 -7.46
N LYS A 385 14.28 9.94 -8.76
CA LYS A 385 14.21 11.12 -9.64
C LYS A 385 12.80 11.69 -9.75
N LEU A 386 11.77 10.83 -9.80
CA LEU A 386 10.38 11.28 -9.83
C LEU A 386 10.02 12.04 -8.54
N GLY A 387 10.40 11.52 -7.37
CA GLY A 387 10.19 12.19 -6.09
C GLY A 387 10.88 13.55 -6.02
N LYS A 388 12.15 13.63 -6.47
CA LYS A 388 12.92 14.89 -6.55
C LYS A 388 12.24 15.89 -7.50
N ALA A 389 11.79 15.45 -8.68
CA ALA A 389 11.13 16.33 -9.66
C ALA A 389 9.81 16.93 -9.14
N VAL A 390 9.01 16.15 -8.39
CA VAL A 390 7.79 16.68 -7.74
C VAL A 390 8.14 17.63 -6.60
N TYR A 391 9.12 17.30 -5.77
CA TYR A 391 9.58 18.17 -4.69
C TYR A 391 10.11 19.52 -5.22
N ASP A 392 10.92 19.52 -6.27
CA ASP A 392 11.43 20.73 -6.92
C ASP A 392 10.30 21.57 -7.54
N TYR A 393 9.28 20.90 -8.10
CA TYR A 393 8.09 21.58 -8.58
C TYR A 393 7.34 22.28 -7.43
N GLU A 394 7.14 21.61 -6.27
CA GLU A 394 6.52 22.22 -5.10
C GLU A 394 7.34 23.41 -4.56
N LEU A 395 8.67 23.30 -4.51
CA LEU A 395 9.55 24.43 -4.18
C LEU A 395 9.36 25.62 -5.12
N SER A 396 9.15 25.37 -6.42
CA SER A 396 8.95 26.43 -7.39
C SER A 396 7.62 27.18 -7.24
N ARG A 397 6.60 26.52 -6.65
CA ARG A 397 5.28 27.10 -6.38
C ARG A 397 5.25 28.05 -5.17
N MET A 398 6.27 27.99 -4.31
CA MET A 398 6.38 28.86 -3.14
C MET A 398 6.99 30.23 -3.47
N LYS A 399 7.62 30.35 -4.64
CA LYS A 399 8.19 31.60 -5.14
C LYS A 399 7.12 32.41 -5.89
#